data_dca71b6c7430c3730331198c3dad55e3
#
_entry.id   dca71b6c7430c3730331198c3dad55e3
#
_cell.length_a   1.000
_cell.length_b   1.000
_cell.length_c   1.000
_cell.angle_alpha   90.00
_cell.angle_beta   90.00
_cell.angle_gamma   90.00
#
_symmetry.space_group_name_H-M   'P 1'
#
loop_
_entity.id
_entity.type
_entity.pdbx_description
1 polymer ?
#
loop_
_entity_poly.entity_id
_entity_poly.type
_entity_poly.pdbx_seq_one_letter_code
_entity_poly.pdbx_strand_id
1 'polypeptide(L)'
;KEMHLGPEIIILDYHLNAHDKSAKNGVEVLKMIKDNYPKVEVIMLSGQDKIEVAVESMKYGAYDYVLKGETAFSRIENIMNNISELHMYKSINNAYKRTIVYLSIGLSIFIAATLWFMFYRPM
;
A
#
# COMPACT_ATOMS: atom_id res chain seq x y z
N LYS A 1 -19.76 -10.27 -2.03
CA LYS A 1 -19.62 -8.80 -2.14
C LYS A 1 -18.44 -8.42 -1.26
N GLU A 2 -17.24 -8.54 -1.82
CA GLU A 2 -16.04 -8.05 -1.14
C GLU A 2 -16.18 -6.54 -1.02
N MET A 3 -16.37 -6.09 0.20
CA MET A 3 -16.27 -4.69 0.57
C MET A 3 -14.79 -4.34 0.37
N HIS A 4 -14.47 -3.54 -0.64
CA HIS A 4 -13.15 -2.95 -0.78
C HIS A 4 -12.92 -2.04 0.44
N LEU A 5 -12.40 -2.65 1.49
CA LEU A 5 -11.81 -1.91 2.58
C LEU A 5 -10.59 -1.19 1.99
N GLY A 6 -10.49 0.09 2.25
CA GLY A 6 -9.32 0.89 1.88
C GLY A 6 -8.04 0.28 2.47
N PRO A 7 -6.89 0.92 2.26
CA PRO A 7 -5.63 0.44 2.83
C PRO A 7 -5.73 0.37 4.35
N GLU A 8 -5.28 -0.75 4.93
CA GLU A 8 -5.14 -0.86 6.38
C GLU A 8 -3.95 -0.02 6.82
N ILE A 9 -4.19 0.92 7.73
CA ILE A 9 -3.19 1.85 8.25
C ILE A 9 -3.12 1.66 9.77
N ILE A 10 -1.91 1.48 10.28
CA ILE A 10 -1.62 1.40 11.70
C ILE A 10 -0.77 2.60 12.11
N ILE A 11 -1.18 3.29 13.16
CA ILE A 11 -0.36 4.30 13.83
C ILE A 11 0.27 3.63 15.04
N LEU A 12 1.59 3.53 15.05
CA LEU A 12 2.36 2.78 16.03
C LEU A 12 3.22 3.72 16.87
N ASP A 13 3.00 3.71 18.18
CA ASP A 13 3.85 4.48 19.11
C ASP A 13 5.21 3.79 19.28
N TYR A 14 6.29 4.55 19.14
CA TYR A 14 7.64 4.06 19.39
C TYR A 14 7.84 3.64 20.85
N HIS A 15 7.25 4.37 21.81
CA HIS A 15 7.40 4.15 23.23
C HIS A 15 6.39 3.18 23.85
N LEU A 16 6.07 2.08 23.18
CA LEU A 16 5.16 1.06 23.72
C LEU A 16 5.65 0.45 25.04
N ASN A 17 6.95 0.42 25.25
CA ASN A 17 7.59 -0.16 26.43
C ASN A 17 7.97 0.87 27.53
N ALA A 18 7.36 2.06 27.52
CA ALA A 18 7.67 3.11 28.48
C ALA A 18 7.47 2.68 29.95
N HIS A 19 6.55 1.78 30.22
CA HIS A 19 6.24 1.26 31.57
C HIS A 19 6.85 -0.10 31.87
N ASP A 20 7.27 -0.87 30.86
CA ASP A 20 7.88 -2.18 31.00
C ASP A 20 9.05 -2.34 30.02
N LYS A 21 10.27 -2.30 30.56
CA LYS A 21 11.50 -2.45 29.77
C LYS A 21 11.66 -3.84 29.14
N SER A 22 10.91 -4.83 29.59
CA SER A 22 10.89 -6.17 29.01
C SER A 22 9.95 -6.26 27.79
N ALA A 23 9.05 -5.29 27.62
CA ALA A 23 8.16 -5.22 26.47
C ALA A 23 8.90 -4.78 25.21
N LYS A 24 8.38 -5.20 24.06
CA LYS A 24 8.93 -4.83 22.75
C LYS A 24 8.77 -3.33 22.50
N ASN A 25 9.79 -2.71 21.91
CA ASN A 25 9.68 -1.34 21.44
C ASN A 25 8.90 -1.24 20.13
N GLY A 26 8.55 -0.02 19.73
CA GLY A 26 7.76 0.20 18.51
C GLY A 26 8.41 -0.34 17.24
N VAL A 27 9.74 -0.34 17.11
CA VAL A 27 10.43 -0.88 15.92
C VAL A 27 10.34 -2.41 15.87
N GLU A 28 10.44 -3.09 16.99
CA GLU A 28 10.26 -4.55 17.06
C GLU A 28 8.84 -4.96 16.69
N VAL A 29 7.84 -4.20 17.14
CA VAL A 29 6.43 -4.41 16.77
C VAL A 29 6.22 -4.12 15.28
N LEU A 30 6.83 -3.05 14.75
CA LEU A 30 6.80 -2.75 13.32
C LEU A 30 7.32 -3.92 12.47
N LYS A 31 8.47 -4.50 12.84
CA LYS A 31 9.01 -5.69 12.16
C LYS A 31 8.01 -6.83 12.14
N MET A 32 7.41 -7.14 13.29
CA MET A 32 6.41 -8.20 13.39
C MET A 32 5.18 -7.94 12.50
N ILE A 33 4.70 -6.69 12.45
CA ILE A 33 3.58 -6.31 11.60
C ILE A 33 3.95 -6.50 10.13
N LYS A 34 5.10 -6.00 9.70
CA LYS A 34 5.53 -6.07 8.30
C LYS A 34 5.84 -7.50 7.84
N ASP A 35 6.36 -8.35 8.72
CA ASP A 35 6.62 -9.76 8.43
C ASP A 35 5.31 -10.55 8.22
N ASN A 36 4.29 -10.29 9.02
CA ASN A 36 3.01 -11.01 8.96
C ASN A 36 2.00 -10.35 8.01
N TYR A 37 2.03 -9.03 7.89
CA TYR A 37 1.08 -8.22 7.13
C TYR A 37 1.80 -7.19 6.25
N PRO A 38 2.51 -7.62 5.18
CA PRO A 38 3.37 -6.73 4.40
C PRO A 38 2.62 -5.62 3.67
N LYS A 39 1.31 -5.77 3.46
CA LYS A 39 0.47 -4.76 2.79
C LYS A 39 -0.07 -3.66 3.71
N VAL A 40 0.02 -3.86 5.02
CA VAL A 40 -0.42 -2.86 6.00
C VAL A 40 0.57 -1.70 6.00
N GLU A 41 0.06 -0.48 5.92
CA GLU A 41 0.88 0.73 6.02
C GLU A 41 1.02 1.14 7.49
N VAL A 42 2.24 1.37 7.94
CA VAL A 42 2.54 1.70 9.33
C VAL A 42 3.14 3.09 9.42
N ILE A 43 2.52 3.96 10.22
CA ILE A 43 3.02 5.29 10.55
C ILE A 43 3.59 5.22 11.96
N MET A 44 4.89 5.49 12.09
CA MET A 44 5.53 5.56 13.41
C MET A 44 5.30 6.91 14.06
N LEU A 45 4.84 6.89 15.31
CA LEU A 45 4.63 8.10 16.12
C LEU A 45 5.61 8.10 17.29
N SER A 46 6.40 9.18 17.46
CA SER A 46 7.39 9.25 18.52
C SER A 46 7.44 10.64 19.18
N GLY A 47 7.66 10.65 20.48
CA GLY A 47 7.93 11.88 21.23
C GLY A 47 9.39 12.33 21.21
N GLN A 48 10.28 11.58 20.53
CA GLN A 48 11.71 11.87 20.47
C GLN A 48 12.15 12.25 19.06
N ASP A 49 12.83 13.38 18.94
CA ASP A 49 13.48 13.82 17.71
C ASP A 49 14.88 13.17 17.60
N LYS A 50 14.87 11.84 17.42
CA LYS A 50 16.09 11.06 17.19
C LYS A 50 16.09 10.55 15.75
N ILE A 51 17.02 11.04 14.98
CA ILE A 51 17.15 10.68 13.57
C ILE A 51 17.40 9.17 13.39
N GLU A 52 18.11 8.55 14.33
CA GLU A 52 18.41 7.12 14.31
C GLU A 52 17.12 6.28 14.37
N VAL A 53 16.15 6.68 15.21
CA VAL A 53 14.86 6.00 15.33
C VAL A 53 14.04 6.16 14.06
N ALA A 54 14.06 7.35 13.46
CA ALA A 54 13.39 7.60 12.19
C ALA A 54 13.98 6.74 11.07
N VAL A 55 15.31 6.73 10.93
CA VAL A 55 16.02 5.92 9.93
C VAL A 55 15.76 4.43 10.14
N GLU A 56 15.80 3.95 11.37
CA GLU A 56 15.52 2.55 11.68
C GLU A 56 14.08 2.17 11.36
N SER A 57 13.12 3.03 11.69
CA SER A 57 11.70 2.81 11.35
C SER A 57 11.49 2.70 9.85
N MET A 58 12.07 3.60 9.07
CA MET A 58 11.98 3.56 7.60
C MET A 58 12.65 2.31 7.02
N LYS A 59 13.80 1.89 7.56
CA LYS A 59 14.51 0.67 7.15
C LYS A 59 13.64 -0.58 7.33
N TYR A 60 12.84 -0.65 8.38
CA TYR A 60 11.95 -1.79 8.65
C TYR A 60 10.55 -1.66 8.05
N GLY A 61 10.35 -0.68 7.19
CA GLY A 61 9.17 -0.59 6.34
C GLY A 61 8.04 0.28 6.90
N ALA A 62 8.32 1.20 7.80
CA ALA A 62 7.37 2.26 8.13
C ALA A 62 7.10 3.11 6.87
N TYR A 63 5.84 3.51 6.69
CA TYR A 63 5.46 4.42 5.62
C TYR A 63 5.98 5.83 5.88
N ASP A 64 5.85 6.30 7.13
CA ASP A 64 6.39 7.60 7.58
C ASP A 64 6.65 7.58 9.09
N TYR A 65 7.39 8.57 9.54
CA TYR A 65 7.73 8.83 10.94
C TYR A 65 7.25 10.23 11.34
N VAL A 66 6.43 10.31 12.38
CA VAL A 66 5.79 11.55 12.84
C VAL A 66 6.20 11.84 14.28
N LEU A 67 6.64 13.06 14.53
CA LEU A 67 6.90 13.54 15.89
C LEU A 67 5.60 13.95 16.57
N LYS A 68 5.44 13.55 17.85
CA LYS A 68 4.35 14.01 18.70
C LYS A 68 4.47 15.52 18.92
N GLY A 69 3.40 16.25 18.68
CA GLY A 69 3.35 17.71 18.84
C GLY A 69 2.07 18.28 18.25
N GLU A 70 1.97 19.61 18.23
CA GLU A 70 0.77 20.32 17.76
C GLU A 70 0.39 20.01 16.31
N THR A 71 1.38 19.73 15.45
CA THR A 71 1.17 19.44 14.04
C THR A 71 1.03 17.94 13.72
N ALA A 72 1.19 17.06 14.71
CA ALA A 72 1.20 15.62 14.50
C ALA A 72 -0.11 15.11 13.86
N PHE A 73 -1.24 15.60 14.35
CA PHE A 73 -2.55 15.20 13.84
C PHE A 73 -2.72 15.56 12.37
N SER A 74 -2.46 16.82 11.99
CA SER A 74 -2.56 17.28 10.61
C SER A 74 -1.60 16.54 9.68
N ARG A 75 -0.40 16.22 10.17
CA ARG A 75 0.57 15.43 9.39
C ARG A 75 0.09 14.00 9.16
N ILE A 76 -0.44 13.33 10.18
CA ILE A 76 -1.01 11.99 10.07
C ILE A 76 -2.19 11.99 9.10
N GLU A 77 -3.09 12.96 9.19
CA GLU A 77 -4.23 13.11 8.28
C GLU A 77 -3.77 13.22 6.82
N ASN A 78 -2.79 14.07 6.54
CA ASN A 78 -2.21 14.22 5.20
C ASN A 78 -1.58 12.92 4.69
N ILE A 79 -0.86 12.20 5.54
CA ILE A 79 -0.25 10.90 5.19
C ILE A 79 -1.34 9.88 4.86
N MET A 80 -2.39 9.79 5.66
CA MET A 80 -3.52 8.88 5.42
C MET A 80 -4.23 9.18 4.10
N ASN A 81 -4.44 10.45 3.78
CA ASN A 81 -5.01 10.88 2.51
C ASN A 81 -4.12 10.45 1.33
N ASN A 82 -2.82 10.68 1.43
CA ASN A 82 -1.85 10.26 0.41
C ASN A 82 -1.84 8.74 0.19
N ILE A 83 -1.87 7.96 1.26
CA ILE A 83 -1.95 6.49 1.18
C ILE A 83 -3.23 6.07 0.45
N SER A 84 -4.37 6.67 0.81
CA SER A 84 -5.67 6.35 0.21
C SER A 84 -5.71 6.71 -1.27
N GLU A 85 -5.17 7.86 -1.68
CA GLU A 85 -5.04 8.25 -3.08
C GLU A 85 -4.16 7.29 -3.88
N LEU A 86 -3.00 6.91 -3.35
CA LEU A 86 -2.10 5.97 -4.02
C LEU A 86 -2.75 4.61 -4.23
N HIS A 87 -3.51 4.12 -3.25
CA HIS A 87 -4.25 2.87 -3.38
C HIS A 87 -5.35 2.96 -4.43
N MET A 88 -6.07 4.07 -4.49
CA MET A 88 -7.07 4.33 -5.51
C MET A 88 -6.46 4.34 -6.91
N TYR A 89 -5.35 5.06 -7.11
CA TYR A 89 -4.64 5.09 -8.40
C TYR A 89 -4.14 3.71 -8.83
N LYS A 90 -3.58 2.91 -7.91
CA LYS A 90 -3.16 1.53 -8.19
C LYS A 90 -4.34 0.66 -8.62
N SER A 91 -5.49 0.78 -7.96
CA SER A 91 -6.71 0.04 -8.29
C SER A 91 -7.21 0.39 -9.69
N ILE A 92 -7.31 1.68 -10.02
CA ILE A 92 -7.74 2.18 -11.34
C ILE A 92 -6.77 1.70 -12.43
N ASN A 93 -5.47 1.80 -12.20
CA ASN A 93 -4.46 1.39 -13.18
C ASN A 93 -4.51 -0.12 -13.46
N ASN A 94 -4.73 -0.93 -12.44
CA ASN A 94 -4.88 -2.39 -12.61
C ASN A 94 -6.16 -2.75 -13.37
N ALA A 95 -7.27 -2.07 -13.11
CA ALA A 95 -8.51 -2.24 -13.86
C ALA A 95 -8.32 -1.86 -15.34
N TYR A 96 -7.68 -0.74 -15.61
CA TYR A 96 -7.39 -0.27 -16.97
C TYR A 96 -6.50 -1.25 -17.74
N LYS A 97 -5.42 -1.76 -17.13
CA LYS A 97 -4.55 -2.78 -17.75
C LYS A 97 -5.32 -4.04 -18.11
N ARG A 98 -6.18 -4.52 -17.21
CA ARG A 98 -7.03 -5.71 -17.49
C ARG A 98 -7.96 -5.47 -18.67
N THR A 99 -8.58 -4.31 -18.75
CA THR A 99 -9.48 -3.95 -19.87
C THR A 99 -8.73 -3.93 -21.21
N ILE A 100 -7.53 -3.33 -21.26
CA ILE A 100 -6.70 -3.33 -22.46
C ILE A 100 -6.35 -4.74 -22.91
N VAL A 101 -5.98 -5.63 -21.98
CA VAL A 101 -5.66 -7.02 -22.30
C VAL A 101 -6.86 -7.74 -22.91
N TYR A 102 -8.06 -7.61 -22.34
CA TYR A 102 -9.27 -8.23 -22.87
C TYR A 102 -9.64 -7.69 -24.26
N LEU A 103 -9.53 -6.38 -24.46
CA LEU A 103 -9.78 -5.76 -25.79
C LEU A 103 -8.75 -6.24 -26.82
N SER A 104 -7.48 -6.37 -26.46
CA SER A 104 -6.43 -6.88 -27.34
C SER A 104 -6.67 -8.33 -27.77
N ILE A 105 -7.09 -9.19 -26.83
CA ILE A 105 -7.45 -10.59 -27.10
C ILE A 105 -8.66 -10.64 -28.03
N GLY A 106 -9.71 -9.88 -27.76
CA GLY A 106 -10.92 -9.81 -28.59
C GLY A 106 -10.61 -9.37 -30.02
N LEU A 107 -9.78 -8.34 -30.20
CA LEU A 107 -9.35 -7.86 -31.50
C LEU A 107 -8.53 -8.93 -32.24
N SER A 108 -7.63 -9.62 -31.58
CA SER A 108 -6.83 -10.71 -32.16
C SER A 108 -7.70 -11.86 -32.67
N ILE A 109 -8.70 -12.26 -31.88
CA ILE A 109 -9.67 -13.30 -32.27
C ILE A 109 -10.49 -12.84 -33.47
N PHE A 110 -10.94 -11.61 -33.50
CA PHE A 110 -11.71 -11.06 -34.59
C PHE A 110 -10.90 -11.05 -35.92
N ILE A 111 -9.64 -10.61 -35.86
CA ILE A 111 -8.73 -10.63 -37.02
C ILE A 111 -8.50 -12.07 -37.50
N ALA A 112 -8.25 -13.01 -36.58
CA ALA A 112 -8.07 -14.42 -36.95
C ALA A 112 -9.29 -15.02 -37.59
N ALA A 113 -10.49 -14.71 -37.10
CA ALA A 113 -11.75 -15.18 -37.67
C ALA A 113 -12.02 -14.60 -39.08
N THR A 114 -11.74 -13.36 -39.30
CA THR A 114 -11.88 -12.69 -40.60
C THR A 114 -10.92 -13.28 -41.64
N LEU A 115 -9.65 -13.51 -41.26
CA LEU A 115 -8.66 -14.16 -42.13
C LEU A 115 -9.07 -15.61 -42.45
N TRP A 116 -9.52 -16.37 -41.43
CA TRP A 116 -10.04 -17.73 -41.65
C TRP A 116 -11.19 -17.73 -42.65
N PHE A 117 -12.17 -16.85 -42.49
CA PHE A 117 -13.30 -16.75 -43.37
C PHE A 117 -12.90 -16.37 -44.82
N MET A 118 -11.93 -15.50 -44.96
CA MET A 118 -11.40 -15.05 -46.26
C MET A 118 -10.67 -16.17 -47.00
N PHE A 119 -9.87 -16.98 -46.28
CA PHE A 119 -9.06 -18.05 -46.88
C PHE A 119 -9.82 -19.35 -47.12
N TYR A 120 -10.80 -19.67 -46.27
CA TYR A 120 -11.54 -20.96 -46.32
C TYR A 120 -12.93 -20.84 -46.90
N ARG A 121 -13.32 -19.71 -47.44
CA ARG A 121 -14.62 -19.62 -48.14
C ARG A 121 -14.51 -20.40 -49.44
N PRO A 122 -15.24 -21.55 -49.60
CA PRO A 122 -15.30 -22.24 -50.88
C PRO A 122 -16.06 -21.35 -51.87
N MET A 123 -15.46 -21.11 -53.01
CA MET A 123 -16.13 -20.47 -54.13
C MET A 123 -17.29 -21.35 -54.64
#